data_edd527914fe79b2a58a0f14b98a2c19b
#
_entry.id   edd527914fe79b2a58a0f14b98a2c19b
#
_cell.length_a   1.000
_cell.length_b   1.000
_cell.length_c   1.000
_cell.angle_alpha   90.00
_cell.angle_beta   90.00
_cell.angle_gamma   90.00
#
_symmetry.space_group_name_H-M   'P 1'
#
loop_
_entity.id
_entity.type
_entity.pdbx_description
1 polymer ?
#
loop_
_entity_poly.entity_id
_entity_poly.type
_entity_poly.pdbx_seq_one_letter_code
_entity_poly.pdbx_strand_id
1 'polypeptide(L)'
;MDTLGMLETTGLTPAVAALDAMEKTAGVRLLQAEVNDMLGICFKIQGAPDAVTLALRAGHELAATLGGQPVTASINRPDKGAWQVIDVPREYNPLIQQDVVWIPQFEATSQSEEESNVAKRAPDALGLIETQGFTAVFQAIDTACKAAQVEVVGKEKLGGGYVTVVIQGDVAAVRAAVDAGQEQVAALGKLIAAHVISRPSENVLKLLPS
;
A
#
# COMPACT_ATOMS: atom_id res chain seq x y z
N MET A 1 -6.51 -26.17 -7.10
CA MET A 1 -5.13 -25.62 -7.13
C MET A 1 -5.25 -24.16 -7.43
N ASP A 2 -4.64 -23.34 -6.61
CA ASP A 2 -4.80 -21.89 -6.68
C ASP A 2 -3.94 -21.28 -7.79
N THR A 3 -4.43 -20.19 -8.34
CA THR A 3 -3.71 -19.35 -9.32
C THR A 3 -2.88 -18.32 -8.56
N LEU A 4 -1.64 -18.13 -8.99
CA LEU A 4 -0.81 -17.00 -8.58
C LEU A 4 -1.18 -15.79 -9.44
N GLY A 5 -1.48 -14.65 -8.82
CA GLY A 5 -1.61 -13.35 -9.47
C GLY A 5 -0.47 -12.45 -9.05
N MET A 6 -0.01 -11.61 -9.96
CA MET A 6 1.01 -10.60 -9.70
C MET A 6 0.54 -9.26 -10.23
N LEU A 7 0.69 -8.21 -9.41
CA LEU A 7 0.51 -6.83 -9.81
C LEU A 7 1.74 -6.04 -9.37
N GLU A 8 2.42 -5.45 -10.32
CA GLU A 8 3.55 -4.55 -10.07
C GLU A 8 3.17 -3.14 -10.56
N THR A 9 3.49 -2.12 -9.78
CA THR A 9 3.20 -0.73 -10.15
C THR A 9 4.21 0.22 -9.53
N THR A 10 4.44 1.37 -10.15
CA THR A 10 5.21 2.48 -9.59
C THR A 10 4.40 3.27 -8.58
N GLY A 11 5.07 3.75 -7.52
CA GLY A 11 4.49 4.53 -6.44
C GLY A 11 3.84 3.67 -5.35
N LEU A 12 4.01 4.10 -4.10
CA LEU A 12 3.40 3.45 -2.94
C LEU A 12 1.89 3.68 -2.92
N THR A 13 1.45 4.92 -3.19
CA THR A 13 0.01 5.26 -3.18
C THR A 13 -0.78 4.46 -4.21
N PRO A 14 -0.38 4.38 -5.51
CA PRO A 14 -1.04 3.49 -6.46
C PRO A 14 -1.01 2.01 -6.06
N ALA A 15 0.11 1.55 -5.48
CA ALA A 15 0.24 0.16 -5.05
C ALA A 15 -0.73 -0.19 -3.91
N VAL A 16 -0.72 0.57 -2.82
CA VAL A 16 -1.58 0.31 -1.65
C VAL A 16 -3.07 0.43 -2.01
N ALA A 17 -3.43 1.42 -2.85
CA ALA A 17 -4.79 1.55 -3.35
C ALA A 17 -5.21 0.35 -4.22
N ALA A 18 -4.31 -0.15 -5.08
CA ALA A 18 -4.56 -1.33 -5.89
C ALA A 18 -4.76 -2.59 -5.03
N LEU A 19 -3.94 -2.78 -3.99
CA LEU A 19 -4.11 -3.90 -3.05
C LEU A 19 -5.48 -3.87 -2.39
N ASP A 20 -5.88 -2.72 -1.85
CA ASP A 20 -7.20 -2.54 -1.24
C ASP A 20 -8.34 -2.87 -2.22
N ALA A 21 -8.24 -2.40 -3.46
CA ALA A 21 -9.21 -2.70 -4.51
C ALA A 21 -9.27 -4.19 -4.86
N MET A 22 -8.11 -4.85 -4.96
CA MET A 22 -8.02 -6.29 -5.23
C MET A 22 -8.72 -7.10 -4.15
N GLU A 23 -8.42 -6.84 -2.87
CA GLU A 23 -8.98 -7.58 -1.74
C GLU A 23 -10.47 -7.33 -1.54
N LYS A 24 -10.97 -6.14 -1.84
CA LYS A 24 -12.39 -5.81 -1.78
C LYS A 24 -13.20 -6.36 -2.94
N THR A 25 -12.56 -6.59 -4.10
CA THR A 25 -13.26 -7.05 -5.30
C THR A 25 -13.45 -8.55 -5.33
N ALA A 26 -12.50 -9.33 -4.83
CA ALA A 26 -12.56 -10.78 -4.91
C ALA A 26 -11.85 -11.45 -3.72
N GLY A 27 -12.22 -12.70 -3.45
CA GLY A 27 -11.63 -13.52 -2.40
C GLY A 27 -10.22 -14.01 -2.78
N VAL A 28 -9.26 -13.11 -2.72
CA VAL A 28 -7.83 -13.39 -2.92
C VAL A 28 -7.06 -13.22 -1.63
N ARG A 29 -5.95 -13.90 -1.51
CA ARG A 29 -5.04 -13.81 -0.37
C ARG A 29 -3.73 -13.18 -0.81
N LEU A 30 -3.29 -12.13 -0.12
CA LEU A 30 -1.94 -11.59 -0.31
C LEU A 30 -0.92 -12.60 0.23
N LEU A 31 0.02 -13.00 -0.61
CA LEU A 31 1.15 -13.85 -0.23
C LEU A 31 2.34 -13.00 0.22
N GLN A 32 2.65 -11.97 -0.54
CA GLN A 32 3.85 -11.18 -0.38
C GLN A 32 3.70 -9.82 -1.04
N ALA A 33 4.31 -8.81 -0.43
CA ALA A 33 4.58 -7.51 -1.04
C ALA A 33 6.08 -7.32 -1.11
N GLU A 34 6.59 -6.93 -2.26
CA GLU A 34 8.02 -6.77 -2.52
C GLU A 34 8.28 -5.41 -3.17
N VAL A 35 9.14 -4.61 -2.54
CA VAL A 35 9.58 -3.34 -3.10
C VAL A 35 10.51 -3.63 -4.27
N ASN A 36 10.21 -3.08 -5.44
CA ASN A 36 11.09 -3.18 -6.59
C ASN A 36 12.07 -1.99 -6.64
N ASP A 37 13.17 -2.15 -7.35
CA ASP A 37 14.17 -1.09 -7.52
C ASP A 37 13.73 0.04 -8.48
N MET A 38 12.49 -0.05 -9.01
CA MET A 38 11.91 0.89 -9.97
C MET A 38 10.86 1.83 -9.33
N LEU A 39 11.02 2.14 -8.04
CA LEU A 39 10.14 3.04 -7.28
C LEU A 39 8.71 2.51 -7.14
N GLY A 40 8.55 1.22 -6.94
CA GLY A 40 7.25 0.60 -6.85
C GLY A 40 7.21 -0.67 -6.00
N ILE A 41 6.08 -1.34 -6.06
CA ILE A 41 5.80 -2.56 -5.31
C ILE A 41 5.20 -3.61 -6.23
N CYS A 42 5.64 -4.85 -6.06
CA CYS A 42 5.03 -6.05 -6.62
C CYS A 42 4.21 -6.78 -5.54
N PHE A 43 2.92 -6.93 -5.75
CA PHE A 43 2.07 -7.80 -4.94
C PHE A 43 1.92 -9.16 -5.57
N LYS A 44 2.07 -10.21 -4.76
CA LYS A 44 1.83 -11.60 -5.13
C LYS A 44 0.58 -12.05 -4.38
N ILE A 45 -0.48 -12.39 -5.12
CA ILE A 45 -1.78 -12.83 -4.58
C ILE A 45 -2.10 -14.24 -5.03
N GLN A 46 -2.95 -14.93 -4.27
CA GLN A 46 -3.37 -16.30 -4.56
C GLN A 46 -4.89 -16.43 -4.39
N GLY A 47 -5.51 -17.24 -5.24
CA GLY A 47 -6.93 -17.53 -5.17
C GLY A 47 -7.41 -18.41 -6.31
N ALA A 48 -8.74 -18.56 -6.41
CA ALA A 48 -9.37 -19.19 -7.57
C ALA A 48 -9.06 -18.37 -8.85
N PRO A 49 -8.95 -19.01 -10.03
CA PRO A 49 -8.59 -18.33 -11.28
C PRO A 49 -9.43 -17.10 -11.58
N ASP A 50 -10.75 -17.21 -11.43
CA ASP A 50 -11.67 -16.11 -11.70
C ASP A 50 -11.51 -14.97 -10.66
N ALA A 51 -11.31 -15.30 -9.39
CA ALA A 51 -11.07 -14.33 -8.33
C ALA A 51 -9.77 -13.54 -8.57
N VAL A 52 -8.68 -14.24 -8.92
CA VAL A 52 -7.41 -13.60 -9.27
C VAL A 52 -7.55 -12.68 -10.48
N THR A 53 -8.27 -13.13 -11.52
CA THR A 53 -8.51 -12.31 -12.72
C THR A 53 -9.29 -11.03 -12.40
N LEU A 54 -10.34 -11.13 -11.58
CA LEU A 54 -11.14 -9.98 -11.17
C LEU A 54 -10.35 -9.01 -10.28
N ALA A 55 -9.60 -9.55 -9.31
CA ALA A 55 -8.74 -8.76 -8.44
C ALA A 55 -7.69 -7.99 -9.22
N LEU A 56 -6.93 -8.67 -10.09
CA LEU A 56 -5.88 -8.05 -10.89
C LEU A 56 -6.42 -6.94 -11.79
N ARG A 57 -7.61 -7.14 -12.39
CA ARG A 57 -8.25 -6.10 -13.19
C ARG A 57 -8.59 -4.87 -12.35
N ALA A 58 -9.22 -5.05 -11.19
CA ALA A 58 -9.60 -3.93 -10.31
C ALA A 58 -8.36 -3.16 -9.82
N GLY A 59 -7.31 -3.88 -9.38
CA GLY A 59 -6.06 -3.27 -8.97
C GLY A 59 -5.35 -2.53 -10.09
N HIS A 60 -5.30 -3.10 -11.28
CA HIS A 60 -4.71 -2.48 -12.47
C HIS A 60 -5.41 -1.16 -12.85
N GLU A 61 -6.73 -1.19 -12.95
CA GLU A 61 -7.53 -0.02 -13.31
C GLU A 61 -7.31 1.14 -12.31
N LEU A 62 -7.32 0.84 -11.01
CA LEU A 62 -7.12 1.87 -9.99
C LEU A 62 -5.68 2.39 -9.98
N ALA A 63 -4.67 1.51 -10.03
CA ALA A 63 -3.28 1.94 -10.09
C ALA A 63 -2.99 2.81 -11.32
N ALA A 64 -3.53 2.46 -12.48
CA ALA A 64 -3.40 3.26 -13.71
C ALA A 64 -4.04 4.65 -13.56
N THR A 65 -5.24 4.72 -12.96
CA THR A 65 -5.93 6.00 -12.70
C THR A 65 -5.12 6.92 -11.78
N LEU A 66 -4.36 6.34 -10.85
CA LEU A 66 -3.49 7.08 -9.92
C LEU A 66 -2.10 7.39 -10.48
N GLY A 67 -1.87 7.15 -11.78
CA GLY A 67 -0.60 7.45 -12.44
C GLY A 67 0.50 6.42 -12.22
N GLY A 68 0.23 5.32 -11.54
CA GLY A 68 1.06 4.13 -11.52
C GLY A 68 1.17 3.54 -12.94
N GLN A 69 2.18 2.77 -13.18
CA GLN A 69 2.36 2.06 -14.47
C GLN A 69 2.17 0.56 -14.22
N PRO A 70 0.92 0.11 -13.95
CA PRO A 70 0.69 -1.26 -13.50
C PRO A 70 0.97 -2.29 -14.60
N VAL A 71 1.66 -3.34 -14.20
CA VAL A 71 1.81 -4.58 -14.97
C VAL A 71 1.18 -5.71 -14.18
N THR A 72 0.36 -6.53 -14.84
CA THR A 72 -0.29 -7.67 -14.18
C THR A 72 -0.05 -8.96 -14.95
N ALA A 73 0.09 -10.05 -14.21
CA ALA A 73 0.18 -11.38 -14.78
C ALA A 73 -0.48 -12.41 -13.84
N SER A 74 -0.96 -13.50 -14.42
CA SER A 74 -1.43 -14.65 -13.65
C SER A 74 -0.81 -15.93 -14.14
N ILE A 75 -0.50 -16.85 -13.22
CA ILE A 75 0.06 -18.16 -13.52
C ILE A 75 -0.84 -19.22 -12.89
N ASN A 76 -1.54 -19.97 -13.73
CA ASN A 76 -2.33 -21.10 -13.30
C ASN A 76 -1.40 -22.27 -12.97
N ARG A 77 -1.48 -22.78 -11.73
CA ARG A 77 -0.66 -23.90 -11.26
C ARG A 77 0.84 -23.67 -11.47
N PRO A 78 1.44 -22.69 -10.78
CA PRO A 78 2.88 -22.44 -10.90
C PRO A 78 3.69 -23.72 -10.69
N ASP A 79 4.77 -23.89 -11.46
CA ASP A 79 5.69 -25.00 -11.30
C ASP A 79 6.36 -24.96 -9.92
N LYS A 80 6.64 -26.14 -9.35
CA LYS A 80 7.25 -26.23 -8.02
C LYS A 80 8.65 -25.58 -7.97
N GLY A 81 9.40 -25.64 -9.06
CA GLY A 81 10.70 -24.98 -9.16
C GLY A 81 10.58 -23.45 -9.21
N ALA A 82 9.53 -22.93 -9.85
CA ALA A 82 9.28 -21.49 -9.93
C ALA A 82 8.96 -20.88 -8.54
N TRP A 83 8.29 -21.63 -7.66
CA TRP A 83 7.99 -21.17 -6.31
C TRP A 83 9.24 -20.79 -5.50
N GLN A 84 10.39 -21.39 -5.74
CA GLN A 84 11.64 -21.09 -5.04
C GLN A 84 12.16 -19.67 -5.28
N VAL A 85 11.72 -19.03 -6.36
CA VAL A 85 12.07 -17.64 -6.70
C VAL A 85 10.88 -16.69 -6.59
N ILE A 86 9.67 -17.22 -6.46
CA ILE A 86 8.45 -16.44 -6.25
C ILE A 86 8.25 -16.16 -4.76
N ASP A 87 8.41 -17.19 -3.92
CA ASP A 87 8.24 -17.11 -2.47
C ASP A 87 9.63 -16.94 -1.82
N VAL A 88 10.05 -15.69 -1.70
CA VAL A 88 11.34 -15.33 -1.10
C VAL A 88 11.17 -14.99 0.38
N PRO A 89 12.20 -15.20 1.22
CA PRO A 89 12.17 -14.83 2.62
C PRO A 89 12.08 -13.31 2.81
N ARG A 90 11.73 -12.88 4.01
CA ARG A 90 11.80 -11.45 4.38
C ARG A 90 13.20 -10.94 4.16
N GLU A 91 13.29 -9.76 3.56
CA GLU A 91 14.54 -9.09 3.28
C GLU A 91 14.49 -7.66 3.83
N TYR A 92 15.52 -7.28 4.59
CA TYR A 92 15.74 -5.92 5.07
C TYR A 92 16.83 -5.25 4.25
N ASN A 93 16.54 -4.09 3.68
CA ASN A 93 17.53 -3.29 2.96
C ASN A 93 18.07 -2.17 3.86
N PRO A 94 19.36 -2.26 4.28
CA PRO A 94 19.96 -1.28 5.18
C PRO A 94 20.17 0.10 4.53
N LEU A 95 20.21 0.20 3.20
CA LEU A 95 20.40 1.47 2.49
C LEU A 95 19.17 2.36 2.57
N ILE A 96 17.99 1.77 2.54
CA ILE A 96 16.72 2.49 2.69
C ILE A 96 16.11 2.33 4.09
N GLN A 97 16.75 1.50 4.93
CA GLN A 97 16.38 1.27 6.33
C GLN A 97 14.94 0.74 6.52
N GLN A 98 14.53 -0.18 5.65
CA GLN A 98 13.20 -0.80 5.71
C GLN A 98 13.22 -2.22 5.15
N ASP A 99 12.17 -2.99 5.50
CA ASP A 99 11.89 -4.28 4.88
C ASP A 99 11.47 -4.07 3.42
N VAL A 100 12.12 -4.76 2.50
CA VAL A 100 11.78 -4.73 1.06
C VAL A 100 10.90 -5.90 0.64
N VAL A 101 10.87 -6.95 1.45
CA VAL A 101 9.98 -8.10 1.28
C VAL A 101 9.11 -8.24 2.51
N TRP A 102 7.82 -8.04 2.36
CA TRP A 102 6.84 -8.15 3.41
C TRP A 102 5.93 -9.38 3.17
N ILE A 103 5.77 -10.18 4.21
CA ILE A 103 4.95 -11.39 4.20
C ILE A 103 3.86 -11.22 5.26
N PRO A 104 2.55 -11.32 4.91
CA PRO A 104 1.48 -11.27 5.87
C PRO A 104 1.69 -12.31 6.97
N GLN A 105 1.69 -11.88 8.23
CA GLN A 105 1.62 -12.84 9.35
C GLN A 105 0.18 -13.29 9.49
N PHE A 106 -0.09 -14.53 9.14
CA PHE A 106 -1.30 -15.20 9.59
C PHE A 106 -1.03 -15.61 11.04
N GLU A 107 -1.70 -14.99 11.99
CA GLU A 107 -1.64 -15.38 13.40
C GLU A 107 -2.07 -16.85 13.53
N ALA A 108 -1.09 -17.74 13.66
CA ALA A 108 -1.33 -19.00 14.33
C ALA A 108 -1.61 -18.61 15.79
N THR A 109 -2.83 -18.88 16.24
CA THR A 109 -3.28 -18.70 17.62
C THR A 109 -2.24 -19.26 18.59
N SER A 110 -1.34 -18.44 19.06
CA SER A 110 -0.52 -18.69 20.24
C SER A 110 -0.86 -17.63 21.30
N GLN A 111 -1.60 -18.12 22.30
CA GLN A 111 -1.83 -17.42 23.55
C GLN A 111 -0.47 -17.06 24.16
N SER A 112 -0.14 -15.80 24.20
CA SER A 112 0.64 -15.13 25.25
C SER A 112 1.09 -13.77 24.74
N GLU A 113 0.33 -12.75 25.09
CA GLU A 113 0.80 -11.42 25.48
C GLU A 113 -0.45 -10.59 25.81
N GLU A 114 -1.02 -10.85 27.00
CA GLU A 114 -1.83 -9.88 27.71
C GLU A 114 -0.85 -8.84 28.26
N GLU A 115 -0.77 -7.67 27.61
CA GLU A 115 -0.69 -6.38 28.30
C GLU A 115 -0.74 -5.25 27.26
N SER A 116 -1.72 -4.35 27.49
CA SER A 116 -1.94 -3.06 26.80
C SER A 116 -2.49 -3.08 25.35
N ASN A 117 -3.55 -3.80 25.08
CA ASN A 117 -4.36 -3.55 23.89
C ASN A 117 -5.72 -2.95 24.31
N VAL A 118 -5.76 -1.62 24.48
CA VAL A 118 -6.97 -0.89 24.08
C VAL A 118 -7.07 -1.14 22.60
N ALA A 119 -7.97 -2.01 22.16
CA ALA A 119 -8.16 -2.36 20.76
C ALA A 119 -8.30 -1.05 19.95
N LYS A 120 -7.24 -0.62 19.28
CA LYS A 120 -7.30 0.51 18.35
C LYS A 120 -8.23 0.06 17.25
N ARG A 121 -9.44 0.62 17.24
CA ARG A 121 -10.42 0.40 16.17
C ARG A 121 -9.72 0.74 14.86
N ALA A 122 -9.89 -0.13 13.84
CA ALA A 122 -9.38 0.15 12.51
C ALA A 122 -9.88 1.53 12.05
N PRO A 123 -9.02 2.35 11.43
CA PRO A 123 -9.40 3.70 11.00
C PRO A 123 -10.51 3.65 9.97
N ASP A 124 -11.42 4.62 10.01
CA ASP A 124 -12.51 4.72 9.04
C ASP A 124 -11.98 5.04 7.63
N ALA A 125 -10.87 5.77 7.54
CA ALA A 125 -10.16 6.04 6.29
C ALA A 125 -8.66 6.26 6.49
N LEU A 126 -7.90 5.98 5.42
CA LEU A 126 -6.52 6.40 5.23
C LEU A 126 -6.43 7.43 4.13
N GLY A 127 -5.59 8.42 4.31
CA GLY A 127 -5.17 9.37 3.28
C GLY A 127 -3.69 9.19 2.98
N LEU A 128 -3.36 9.13 1.71
CA LEU A 128 -1.99 9.01 1.22
C LEU A 128 -1.69 10.20 0.32
N ILE A 129 -0.55 10.85 0.57
CA ILE A 129 0.00 11.90 -0.30
C ILE A 129 1.44 11.52 -0.61
N GLU A 130 1.70 11.22 -1.87
CA GLU A 130 3.01 10.80 -2.36
C GLU A 130 3.62 11.87 -3.25
N THR A 131 4.85 12.26 -2.94
CA THR A 131 5.58 13.28 -3.67
C THR A 131 6.98 12.83 -4.04
N GLN A 132 7.57 13.47 -5.04
CA GLN A 132 9.00 13.42 -5.22
C GLN A 132 9.61 14.68 -4.60
N GLY A 133 10.28 14.49 -3.46
CA GLY A 133 10.93 15.55 -2.67
C GLY A 133 10.34 15.72 -1.26
N PHE A 134 11.23 15.82 -0.26
CA PHE A 134 10.87 15.94 1.15
C PHE A 134 10.20 17.28 1.50
N THR A 135 10.65 18.38 0.90
CA THR A 135 10.09 19.71 1.18
C THR A 135 8.60 19.75 0.83
N ALA A 136 8.24 19.19 -0.33
CA ALA A 136 6.86 19.13 -0.79
C ALA A 136 5.97 18.32 0.14
N VAL A 137 6.43 17.11 0.56
CA VAL A 137 5.62 16.26 1.43
C VAL A 137 5.44 16.85 2.83
N PHE A 138 6.45 17.53 3.39
CA PHE A 138 6.32 18.14 4.70
C PHE A 138 5.38 19.35 4.68
N GLN A 139 5.39 20.14 3.63
CA GLN A 139 4.42 21.22 3.46
C GLN A 139 3.01 20.68 3.26
N ALA A 140 2.85 19.61 2.47
CA ALA A 140 1.57 18.96 2.24
C ALA A 140 0.96 18.44 3.54
N ILE A 141 1.76 17.75 4.38
CA ILE A 141 1.24 17.18 5.64
C ILE A 141 0.90 18.27 6.67
N ASP A 142 1.69 19.34 6.77
CA ASP A 142 1.38 20.48 7.63
C ASP A 142 0.06 21.13 7.24
N THR A 143 -0.16 21.34 5.94
CA THR A 143 -1.42 21.89 5.41
C THR A 143 -2.58 20.92 5.63
N ALA A 144 -2.40 19.63 5.39
CA ALA A 144 -3.42 18.62 5.61
C ALA A 144 -3.90 18.60 7.08
N CYS A 145 -2.97 18.59 8.03
CA CYS A 145 -3.26 18.60 9.48
C CYS A 145 -3.93 19.91 9.95
N LYS A 146 -3.67 21.02 9.27
CA LYS A 146 -4.34 22.30 9.56
C LYS A 146 -5.73 22.40 8.96
N ALA A 147 -5.97 21.70 7.85
CA ALA A 147 -7.26 21.74 7.14
C ALA A 147 -8.34 20.88 7.79
N ALA A 148 -7.98 19.78 8.45
CA ALA A 148 -8.92 18.87 9.07
C ALA A 148 -8.30 18.11 10.25
N GLN A 149 -9.17 17.58 11.12
CA GLN A 149 -8.74 16.77 12.27
C GLN A 149 -8.40 15.35 11.81
N VAL A 150 -7.12 15.14 11.53
CA VAL A 150 -6.54 13.85 11.12
C VAL A 150 -5.33 13.52 11.98
N GLU A 151 -4.99 12.24 12.06
CA GLU A 151 -3.81 11.73 12.74
C GLU A 151 -2.77 11.31 11.70
N VAL A 152 -1.51 11.69 11.89
CA VAL A 152 -0.40 11.24 11.04
C VAL A 152 0.03 9.85 11.50
N VAL A 153 -0.11 8.85 10.63
CA VAL A 153 0.34 7.47 10.86
C VAL A 153 1.86 7.39 10.73
N GLY A 154 2.41 7.98 9.66
CA GLY A 154 3.84 7.97 9.42
C GLY A 154 4.19 8.37 7.99
N LYS A 155 5.43 8.04 7.62
CA LYS A 155 5.91 8.25 6.25
C LYS A 155 6.70 7.04 5.77
N GLU A 156 6.60 6.76 4.47
CA GLU A 156 7.37 5.72 3.79
C GLU A 156 8.20 6.29 2.65
N LYS A 157 9.29 5.62 2.32
CA LYS A 157 10.21 5.98 1.24
C LYS A 157 10.40 4.80 0.31
N LEU A 158 10.27 5.04 -1.01
CA LEU A 158 10.58 4.03 -2.02
C LEU A 158 11.96 4.21 -2.68
N GLY A 159 12.75 5.19 -2.23
CA GLY A 159 13.96 5.59 -2.93
C GLY A 159 13.71 6.67 -3.98
N GLY A 160 14.72 7.09 -4.75
CA GLY A 160 14.58 8.07 -5.83
C GLY A 160 13.93 9.41 -5.48
N GLY A 161 13.82 9.73 -4.17
CA GLY A 161 13.11 10.90 -3.68
C GLY A 161 11.60 10.71 -3.52
N TYR A 162 11.06 9.54 -3.78
CA TYR A 162 9.64 9.23 -3.51
C TYR A 162 9.40 9.09 -2.02
N VAL A 163 8.48 9.89 -1.52
CA VAL A 163 8.08 9.91 -0.11
C VAL A 163 6.57 10.00 -0.02
N THR A 164 5.97 9.07 0.72
CA THR A 164 4.54 9.05 0.99
C THR A 164 4.31 9.34 2.46
N VAL A 165 3.42 10.28 2.77
CA VAL A 165 2.88 10.43 4.12
C VAL A 165 1.51 9.78 4.18
N VAL A 166 1.23 9.16 5.33
CA VAL A 166 -0.02 8.48 5.61
C VAL A 166 -0.71 9.16 6.78
N ILE A 167 -1.97 9.51 6.59
CA ILE A 167 -2.86 10.06 7.63
C ILE A 167 -4.08 9.15 7.80
N GLN A 168 -4.69 9.21 8.98
CA GLN A 168 -5.91 8.45 9.28
C GLN A 168 -6.95 9.31 10.00
N GLY A 169 -8.21 8.88 9.92
CA GLY A 169 -9.31 9.55 10.60
C GLY A 169 -10.66 9.21 9.99
N ASP A 170 -11.62 10.09 10.24
CA ASP A 170 -12.94 10.09 9.59
C ASP A 170 -12.79 10.31 8.07
N VAL A 171 -13.66 9.69 7.27
CA VAL A 171 -13.59 9.74 5.79
C VAL A 171 -13.65 11.17 5.26
N ALA A 172 -14.53 12.03 5.82
CA ALA A 172 -14.68 13.41 5.35
C ALA A 172 -13.47 14.26 5.74
N ALA A 173 -12.96 14.07 6.96
CA ALA A 173 -11.76 14.77 7.44
C ALA A 173 -10.53 14.38 6.63
N VAL A 174 -10.32 13.07 6.40
CA VAL A 174 -9.19 12.57 5.60
C VAL A 174 -9.27 13.10 4.16
N ARG A 175 -10.46 13.12 3.55
CA ARG A 175 -10.64 13.68 2.21
C ARG A 175 -10.27 15.15 2.16
N ALA A 176 -10.80 15.98 3.07
CA ALA A 176 -10.50 17.40 3.13
C ALA A 176 -8.99 17.66 3.37
N ALA A 177 -8.34 16.85 4.22
CA ALA A 177 -6.91 16.93 4.48
C ALA A 177 -6.07 16.59 3.25
N VAL A 178 -6.41 15.50 2.54
CA VAL A 178 -5.70 15.08 1.31
C VAL A 178 -5.87 16.13 0.21
N ASP A 179 -7.08 16.64 0.01
CA ASP A 179 -7.35 17.67 -1.01
C ASP A 179 -6.54 18.94 -0.73
N ALA A 180 -6.54 19.43 0.52
CA ALA A 180 -5.77 20.62 0.91
C ALA A 180 -4.25 20.38 0.80
N GLY A 181 -3.76 19.22 1.23
CA GLY A 181 -2.35 18.88 1.21
C GLY A 181 -1.78 18.77 -0.21
N GLN A 182 -2.48 18.08 -1.11
CA GLN A 182 -2.00 17.89 -2.48
C GLN A 182 -1.88 19.19 -3.29
N GLU A 183 -2.75 20.17 -3.02
CA GLU A 183 -2.69 21.47 -3.69
C GLU A 183 -1.38 22.23 -3.43
N GLN A 184 -0.75 22.03 -2.27
CA GLN A 184 0.50 22.71 -1.88
C GLN A 184 1.75 22.10 -2.52
N VAL A 185 1.65 20.87 -3.06
CA VAL A 185 2.82 20.17 -3.59
C VAL A 185 3.38 20.83 -4.86
N ALA A 186 2.52 21.34 -5.73
CA ALA A 186 2.89 21.82 -7.06
C ALA A 186 3.96 22.94 -7.06
N ALA A 187 4.03 23.75 -6.00
CA ALA A 187 5.01 24.82 -5.86
C ALA A 187 6.39 24.36 -5.36
N LEU A 188 6.50 23.17 -4.76
CA LEU A 188 7.67 22.72 -4.01
C LEU A 188 8.26 21.41 -4.52
N GLY A 189 7.53 20.68 -5.36
CA GLY A 189 7.96 19.39 -5.87
C GLY A 189 6.95 18.78 -6.85
N LYS A 190 7.08 17.50 -7.10
CA LYS A 190 6.17 16.77 -7.98
C LYS A 190 5.20 15.91 -7.15
N LEU A 191 3.91 16.13 -7.32
CA LEU A 191 2.90 15.19 -6.85
C LEU A 191 2.99 13.90 -7.69
N ILE A 192 3.15 12.78 -7.02
CA ILE A 192 3.14 11.46 -7.65
C ILE A 192 1.70 10.93 -7.66
N ALA A 193 1.09 10.85 -6.47
CA ALA A 193 -0.30 10.48 -6.31
C ALA A 193 -0.85 10.99 -4.98
N ALA A 194 -2.18 11.17 -4.91
CA ALA A 194 -2.90 11.38 -3.67
C ALA A 194 -4.19 10.56 -3.71
N HIS A 195 -4.51 9.88 -2.61
CA HIS A 195 -5.67 8.99 -2.57
C HIS A 195 -6.24 8.83 -1.17
N VAL A 196 -7.54 8.52 -1.11
CA VAL A 196 -8.25 8.20 0.13
C VAL A 196 -8.82 6.80 0.05
N ILE A 197 -8.41 5.94 0.97
CA ILE A 197 -8.91 4.58 1.12
C ILE A 197 -9.91 4.57 2.27
N SER A 198 -11.19 4.39 1.98
CA SER A 198 -12.22 4.22 3.00
C SER A 198 -12.27 2.76 3.45
N ARG A 199 -12.30 2.52 4.76
CA ARG A 199 -12.31 1.17 5.34
C ARG A 199 -11.20 0.30 4.75
N PRO A 200 -9.93 0.65 5.00
CA PRO A 200 -8.79 -0.06 4.45
C PRO A 200 -8.82 -1.55 4.83
N SER A 201 -8.36 -2.39 3.93
CA SER A 201 -8.23 -3.82 4.18
C SER A 201 -7.16 -4.10 5.25
N GLU A 202 -7.23 -5.27 5.87
CA GLU A 202 -6.30 -5.65 6.95
C GLU A 202 -4.85 -5.69 6.48
N ASN A 203 -4.60 -6.21 5.27
CA ASN A 203 -3.25 -6.26 4.72
C ASN A 203 -2.71 -4.86 4.37
N VAL A 204 -3.57 -3.94 3.92
CA VAL A 204 -3.18 -2.53 3.75
C VAL A 204 -2.72 -1.94 5.08
N LEU A 205 -3.48 -2.14 6.17
CA LEU A 205 -3.10 -1.63 7.50
C LEU A 205 -1.77 -2.20 7.99
N LYS A 206 -1.49 -3.47 7.70
CA LYS A 206 -0.22 -4.14 8.09
C LYS A 206 0.99 -3.68 7.28
N LEU A 207 0.78 -3.08 6.11
CA LEU A 207 1.86 -2.54 5.26
C LEU A 207 2.26 -1.11 5.63
N LEU A 208 1.49 -0.44 6.49
CA LEU A 208 1.76 0.94 6.86
C LEU A 208 2.93 1.05 7.85
N PRO A 209 3.60 2.22 7.88
CA PRO A 209 4.62 2.50 8.88
C PRO A 209 4.05 2.36 10.29
N SER A 210 4.82 1.72 11.17
CA SER A 210 4.50 1.51 12.58
C SER A 210 5.10 2.62 13.46
#